data_97d84539b23583fdfec37faa2a6e276c
#
_entry.id   97d84539b23583fdfec37faa2a6e276c
#
_cell.length_a   1.000
_cell.length_b   1.000
_cell.length_c   1.000
_cell.angle_alpha   90.00
_cell.angle_beta   90.00
_cell.angle_gamma   90.00
#
_symmetry.space_group_name_H-M   'P 1'
#
loop_
_entity.id
_entity.type
_entity.pdbx_description
1 polymer ?
#
loop_
_entity_poly.entity_id
_entity_poly.type
_entity_poly.pdbx_seq_one_letter_code
_entity_poly.pdbx_strand_id
1 'polypeptide(L)'
;MYNDKRGEVIHLRYPCPITKKQGGPVLTFEKYVRPGTTRQAYELLQENRLATVIGGMMWLRLSDRTSPLGIDLSGCGLNKVEETEDAFRIGAMVTLGQLEHHERFQAATCGIFTEAVRDIVGTQFRNLASVGGSLYARMGFSDIVTALLALDTEVELEGAGTMPIIP
;
A
#
# COMPACT_ATOMS: atom_id res chain seq x y z
N MET A 1 -20.13 -8.30 -26.22
CA MET A 1 -20.80 -8.74 -27.48
C MET A 1 -19.92 -9.77 -28.15
N TYR A 2 -20.35 -11.00 -28.19
CA TYR A 2 -19.67 -12.07 -28.91
C TYR A 2 -20.51 -12.36 -30.15
N ASN A 3 -19.92 -12.23 -31.31
CA ASN A 3 -20.63 -12.44 -32.57
C ASN A 3 -20.30 -13.88 -33.06
N ASP A 4 -21.29 -14.75 -33.06
CA ASP A 4 -21.18 -16.06 -33.73
C ASP A 4 -21.15 -15.83 -35.24
N LYS A 5 -20.40 -16.69 -35.96
CA LYS A 5 -20.22 -16.66 -37.40
C LYS A 5 -21.52 -16.77 -38.21
N ARG A 6 -22.68 -16.95 -37.58
CA ARG A 6 -24.01 -17.04 -38.18
C ARG A 6 -24.83 -15.73 -38.05
N GLY A 7 -24.27 -14.65 -37.50
CA GLY A 7 -24.96 -13.38 -37.39
C GLY A 7 -26.09 -13.35 -36.36
N GLU A 8 -26.23 -14.38 -35.55
CA GLU A 8 -27.23 -14.40 -34.47
C GLU A 8 -26.69 -13.66 -33.23
N VAL A 9 -27.47 -12.68 -32.76
CA VAL A 9 -27.18 -11.96 -31.52
C VAL A 9 -27.61 -12.81 -30.35
N ILE A 10 -26.65 -13.35 -29.58
CA ILE A 10 -26.95 -14.08 -28.35
C ILE A 10 -27.36 -13.07 -27.28
N HIS A 11 -28.66 -13.02 -26.99
CA HIS A 11 -29.19 -12.27 -25.84
C HIS A 11 -28.99 -13.11 -24.56
N LEU A 12 -27.87 -12.91 -23.86
CA LEU A 12 -27.68 -13.41 -22.52
C LEU A 12 -28.56 -12.61 -21.55
N ARG A 13 -29.74 -13.11 -21.22
CA ARG A 13 -30.49 -12.64 -20.07
C ARG A 13 -29.87 -13.26 -18.84
N TYR A 14 -29.11 -12.51 -18.10
CA TYR A 14 -28.76 -12.84 -16.73
C TYR A 14 -29.92 -12.39 -15.83
N PRO A 15 -30.69 -13.30 -15.24
CA PRO A 15 -31.47 -12.98 -14.05
C PRO A 15 -30.48 -12.93 -12.89
N CYS A 16 -29.58 -11.94 -12.89
CA CYS A 16 -28.97 -11.56 -11.63
C CYS A 16 -29.98 -10.67 -10.94
N PRO A 17 -30.63 -11.11 -9.87
CA PRO A 17 -31.21 -10.18 -8.94
C PRO A 17 -30.01 -9.42 -8.37
N ILE A 18 -29.66 -8.31 -9.01
CA ILE A 18 -28.96 -7.25 -8.30
C ILE A 18 -29.97 -6.77 -7.28
N THR A 19 -30.20 -7.57 -6.26
CA THR A 19 -30.64 -7.05 -4.99
C THR A 19 -29.58 -6.01 -4.70
N LYS A 20 -29.94 -4.72 -4.76
CA LYS A 20 -29.19 -3.66 -4.13
C LYS A 20 -28.96 -4.14 -2.71
N LYS A 21 -27.83 -4.81 -2.43
CA LYS A 21 -27.32 -4.93 -1.08
C LYS A 21 -27.19 -3.47 -0.67
N GLN A 22 -28.07 -3.07 0.24
CA GLN A 22 -27.92 -1.83 0.96
C GLN A 22 -26.48 -1.76 1.40
N GLY A 23 -25.74 -0.72 1.00
CA GLY A 23 -24.33 -0.47 1.03
C GLY A 23 -23.52 -1.50 1.80
N GLY A 24 -22.69 -2.28 1.09
CA GLY A 24 -21.68 -3.09 1.76
C GLY A 24 -20.80 -2.19 2.63
N PRO A 25 -20.03 -2.79 3.54
CA PRO A 25 -19.15 -2.04 4.44
C PRO A 25 -18.32 -1.06 3.65
N VAL A 26 -18.36 0.21 4.02
CA VAL A 26 -17.65 1.29 3.34
C VAL A 26 -16.79 2.01 4.36
N LEU A 27 -15.49 2.05 4.12
CA LEU A 27 -14.58 2.90 4.88
C LEU A 27 -15.00 4.36 4.71
N THR A 28 -15.21 5.04 5.82
CA THR A 28 -15.66 6.43 5.83
C THR A 28 -14.76 7.28 6.73
N PHE A 29 -14.47 8.50 6.32
CA PHE A 29 -13.75 9.49 7.12
C PHE A 29 -14.67 10.69 7.37
N GLU A 30 -14.76 11.14 8.63
CA GLU A 30 -15.50 12.38 8.97
C GLU A 30 -14.72 13.62 8.50
N LYS A 31 -13.39 13.55 8.62
CA LYS A 31 -12.46 14.56 8.12
C LYS A 31 -11.32 13.89 7.36
N TYR A 32 -10.79 14.61 6.39
CA TYR A 32 -9.63 14.20 5.60
C TYR A 32 -8.60 15.32 5.57
N VAL A 33 -7.35 14.99 5.86
CA VAL A 33 -6.24 15.95 5.85
C VAL A 33 -5.05 15.31 5.10
N ARG A 34 -4.40 16.11 4.28
CA ARG A 34 -3.17 15.77 3.56
C ARG A 34 -2.04 16.67 4.03
N PRO A 35 -1.29 16.27 5.06
CA PRO A 35 -0.16 17.05 5.57
C PRO A 35 0.97 17.12 4.54
N GLY A 36 1.76 18.20 4.63
CA GLY A 36 2.92 18.40 3.76
C GLY A 36 4.22 17.78 4.29
N THR A 37 4.23 17.35 5.57
CA THR A 37 5.41 16.76 6.22
C THR A 37 5.03 15.60 7.14
N THR A 38 5.98 14.69 7.38
CA THR A 38 5.83 13.57 8.34
C THR A 38 5.57 14.08 9.75
N ARG A 39 6.21 15.17 10.14
CA ARG A 39 6.03 15.81 11.43
C ARG A 39 4.58 16.26 11.66
N GLN A 40 3.99 16.95 10.69
CA GLN A 40 2.57 17.32 10.76
C GLN A 40 1.65 16.11 10.84
N ALA A 41 1.93 15.06 10.06
CA ALA A 41 1.17 13.82 10.11
C ALA A 41 1.24 13.16 11.49
N TYR A 42 2.42 13.15 12.10
CA TYR A 42 2.64 12.62 13.44
C TYR A 42 1.88 13.42 14.52
N GLU A 43 1.95 14.74 14.48
CA GLU A 43 1.22 15.63 15.40
C GLU A 43 -0.29 15.41 15.34
N LEU A 44 -0.86 15.35 14.14
CA LEU A 44 -2.28 15.03 13.93
C LEU A 44 -2.66 13.67 14.50
N LEU A 45 -1.78 12.69 14.38
CA LEU A 45 -1.99 11.34 14.92
C LEU A 45 -1.93 11.32 16.46
N GLN A 46 -1.05 12.12 17.07
CA GLN A 46 -0.96 12.26 18.53
C GLN A 46 -2.21 12.97 19.11
N GLU A 47 -2.71 13.99 18.43
CA GLU A 47 -3.92 14.71 18.83
C GLU A 47 -5.18 13.84 18.70
N ASN A 48 -5.21 12.93 17.73
CA ASN A 48 -6.36 12.06 17.48
C ASN A 48 -5.94 10.59 17.32
N ARG A 49 -5.93 9.86 18.42
CA ARG A 49 -5.55 8.43 18.46
C ARG A 49 -6.46 7.50 17.66
N LEU A 50 -7.66 7.94 17.29
CA LEU A 50 -8.60 7.20 16.45
C LEU A 50 -8.44 7.54 14.96
N ALA A 51 -7.53 8.46 14.63
CA ALA A 51 -7.20 8.78 13.25
C ALA A 51 -6.65 7.55 12.51
N THR A 52 -6.88 7.53 11.22
CA THR A 52 -6.39 6.48 10.34
C THR A 52 -5.38 7.06 9.37
N VAL A 53 -4.17 6.52 9.39
CA VAL A 53 -3.14 6.88 8.42
C VAL A 53 -3.44 6.20 7.09
N ILE A 54 -3.41 6.98 6.00
CA ILE A 54 -3.71 6.54 4.65
C ILE A 54 -2.39 6.44 3.86
N GLY A 55 -2.09 5.23 3.41
CA GLY A 55 -1.04 4.92 2.44
C GLY A 55 -1.65 4.45 1.12
N GLY A 56 -1.17 3.34 0.57
CA GLY A 56 -1.67 2.75 -0.67
C GLY A 56 -3.11 2.22 -0.65
N MET A 57 -3.77 2.19 0.48
CA MET A 57 -5.19 1.84 0.70
C MET A 57 -5.59 0.39 0.31
N MET A 58 -4.67 -0.49 -0.07
CA MET A 58 -5.05 -1.79 -0.66
C MET A 58 -5.77 -2.72 0.32
N TRP A 59 -5.42 -2.68 1.61
CA TRP A 59 -6.13 -3.39 2.68
C TRP A 59 -7.18 -2.52 3.35
N LEU A 60 -6.84 -1.25 3.60
CA LEU A 60 -7.69 -0.35 4.34
C LEU A 60 -9.06 -0.14 3.67
N ARG A 61 -9.11 -0.09 2.34
CA ARG A 61 -10.37 0.05 1.56
C ARG A 61 -11.35 -1.12 1.73
N LEU A 62 -10.89 -2.27 2.24
CA LEU A 62 -11.72 -3.43 2.48
C LEU A 62 -12.38 -3.41 3.86
N SER A 63 -12.04 -2.43 4.70
CA SER A 63 -12.64 -2.27 6.02
C SER A 63 -13.98 -1.55 5.95
N ASP A 64 -14.82 -1.77 6.94
CA ASP A 64 -16.18 -1.21 7.08
C ASP A 64 -16.29 -0.18 8.20
N ARG A 65 -15.15 0.37 8.63
CA ARG A 65 -15.10 1.27 9.77
C ARG A 65 -15.25 2.74 9.37
N THR A 66 -15.80 3.53 10.27
CA THR A 66 -15.74 4.98 10.23
C THR A 66 -14.58 5.46 11.10
N SER A 67 -13.76 6.36 10.57
CA SER A 67 -12.68 7.01 11.30
C SER A 67 -12.93 8.51 11.38
N PRO A 68 -12.71 9.15 12.54
CA PRO A 68 -12.93 10.59 12.70
C PRO A 68 -11.97 11.43 11.85
N LEU A 69 -10.79 10.89 11.52
CA LEU A 69 -9.79 11.59 10.73
C LEU A 69 -9.00 10.62 9.84
N GLY A 70 -8.96 10.90 8.54
CA GLY A 70 -8.04 10.29 7.59
C GLY A 70 -6.82 11.19 7.37
N ILE A 71 -5.61 10.68 7.61
CA ILE A 71 -4.34 11.39 7.42
C ILE A 71 -3.64 10.78 6.20
N ASP A 72 -3.64 11.48 5.08
CA ASP A 72 -3.06 11.01 3.83
C ASP A 72 -1.58 11.41 3.71
N LEU A 73 -0.70 10.41 3.68
CA LEU A 73 0.74 10.61 3.59
C LEU A 73 1.24 11.00 2.19
N SER A 74 0.38 11.05 1.17
CA SER A 74 0.80 11.36 -0.21
C SER A 74 1.40 12.77 -0.37
N GLY A 75 1.14 13.67 0.58
CA GLY A 75 1.74 15.01 0.63
C GLY A 75 3.12 15.08 1.28
N CYS A 76 3.55 14.03 1.99
CA CYS A 76 4.75 14.07 2.85
C CYS A 76 6.08 13.79 2.12
N GLY A 77 6.08 13.63 0.80
CA GLY A 77 7.31 13.38 0.03
C GLY A 77 7.92 11.98 0.23
N LEU A 78 7.18 11.03 0.78
CA LEU A 78 7.63 9.68 1.11
C LEU A 78 7.58 8.68 -0.06
N ASN A 79 7.50 9.15 -1.29
CA ASN A 79 7.39 8.32 -2.51
C ASN A 79 8.71 8.20 -3.29
N LYS A 80 9.84 8.36 -2.60
CA LYS A 80 11.17 8.33 -3.22
C LYS A 80 12.01 7.17 -2.68
N VAL A 81 12.87 6.67 -3.55
CA VAL A 81 13.98 5.78 -3.21
C VAL A 81 15.24 6.62 -3.33
N GLU A 82 15.97 6.79 -2.25
CA GLU A 82 17.23 7.51 -2.19
C GLU A 82 18.36 6.50 -1.98
N GLU A 83 19.42 6.63 -2.74
CA GLU A 83 20.60 5.77 -2.66
C GLU A 83 21.73 6.52 -1.97
N THR A 84 22.35 5.89 -1.01
CA THR A 84 23.60 6.33 -0.37
C THR A 84 24.73 5.40 -0.78
N GLU A 85 25.95 5.61 -0.24
CA GLU A 85 27.11 4.77 -0.59
C GLU A 85 26.91 3.30 -0.18
N ASP A 86 26.18 3.04 0.89
CA ASP A 86 26.05 1.73 1.55
C ASP A 86 24.61 1.28 1.77
N ALA A 87 23.60 2.12 1.45
CA ALA A 87 22.20 1.79 1.75
C ALA A 87 21.20 2.42 0.76
N PHE A 88 19.98 1.89 0.75
CA PHE A 88 18.81 2.51 0.13
C PHE A 88 17.85 3.01 1.20
N ARG A 89 17.48 4.28 1.14
CA ARG A 89 16.43 4.86 1.96
C ARG A 89 15.11 4.85 1.16
N ILE A 90 14.16 4.05 1.61
CA ILE A 90 12.91 3.81 0.91
C ILE A 90 11.78 4.50 1.67
N GLY A 91 11.15 5.48 1.04
CA GLY A 91 10.00 6.18 1.63
C GLY A 91 8.79 5.27 1.80
N ALA A 92 8.02 5.48 2.86
CA ALA A 92 6.86 4.64 3.20
C ALA A 92 5.77 4.61 2.11
N MET A 93 5.71 5.62 1.24
CA MET A 93 4.76 5.72 0.13
C MET A 93 5.31 5.19 -1.20
N VAL A 94 6.54 4.69 -1.24
CA VAL A 94 7.08 3.97 -2.40
C VAL A 94 6.23 2.75 -2.65
N THR A 95 5.80 2.55 -3.89
CA THR A 95 4.96 1.40 -4.26
C THR A 95 5.79 0.15 -4.51
N LEU A 96 5.16 -1.01 -4.37
CA LEU A 96 5.81 -2.29 -4.68
C LEU A 96 6.26 -2.35 -6.13
N GLY A 97 5.45 -1.78 -7.06
CA GLY A 97 5.80 -1.69 -8.48
C GLY A 97 7.00 -0.79 -8.74
N GLN A 98 7.18 0.31 -7.99
CA GLN A 98 8.37 1.15 -8.10
C GLN A 98 9.64 0.39 -7.69
N LEU A 99 9.61 -0.37 -6.59
CA LEU A 99 10.76 -1.19 -6.17
C LEU A 99 11.01 -2.36 -7.10
N GLU A 100 9.96 -3.02 -7.60
CA GLU A 100 10.06 -4.12 -8.58
C GLU A 100 10.87 -3.70 -9.82
N HIS A 101 10.71 -2.45 -10.26
CA HIS A 101 11.36 -1.92 -11.47
C HIS A 101 12.58 -1.02 -11.17
N HIS A 102 13.02 -0.90 -9.93
CA HIS A 102 14.17 -0.09 -9.56
C HIS A 102 15.48 -0.86 -9.79
N GLU A 103 16.09 -0.70 -10.97
CA GLU A 103 17.24 -1.50 -11.42
C GLU A 103 18.38 -1.60 -10.41
N ARG A 104 18.81 -0.47 -9.82
CA ARG A 104 19.94 -0.46 -8.87
C ARG A 104 19.58 -1.17 -7.56
N PHE A 105 18.36 -1.01 -7.07
CA PHE A 105 17.87 -1.72 -5.88
C PHE A 105 17.82 -3.23 -6.13
N GLN A 106 17.33 -3.65 -7.30
CA GLN A 106 17.28 -5.06 -7.67
C GLN A 106 18.69 -5.66 -7.81
N ALA A 107 19.63 -4.93 -8.40
CA ALA A 107 21.02 -5.38 -8.51
C ALA A 107 21.67 -5.53 -7.12
N ALA A 108 21.48 -4.57 -6.23
CA ALA A 108 22.05 -4.60 -4.88
C ALA A 108 21.43 -5.70 -3.99
N THR A 109 20.17 -6.05 -4.21
CA THR A 109 19.44 -7.08 -3.43
C THR A 109 19.39 -8.44 -4.13
N CYS A 110 20.19 -8.66 -5.18
CA CYS A 110 20.20 -9.88 -5.98
C CYS A 110 18.81 -10.30 -6.49
N GLY A 111 17.92 -9.32 -6.75
CA GLY A 111 16.57 -9.56 -7.27
C GLY A 111 15.57 -10.15 -6.27
N ILE A 112 15.93 -10.30 -4.99
CA ILE A 112 15.06 -10.94 -3.97
C ILE A 112 13.70 -10.23 -3.88
N PHE A 113 13.69 -8.90 -4.03
CA PHE A 113 12.45 -8.12 -3.93
C PHE A 113 11.55 -8.34 -5.15
N THR A 114 12.12 -8.41 -6.36
CA THR A 114 11.35 -8.75 -7.57
C THR A 114 10.70 -10.12 -7.45
N GLU A 115 11.42 -11.13 -6.98
CA GLU A 115 10.88 -12.46 -6.75
C GLU A 115 9.75 -12.44 -5.70
N ALA A 116 9.93 -11.71 -4.60
CA ALA A 116 8.95 -11.62 -3.54
C ALA A 116 7.63 -10.96 -3.99
N VAL A 117 7.68 -9.97 -4.91
CA VAL A 117 6.48 -9.25 -5.35
C VAL A 117 5.83 -9.81 -6.60
N ARG A 118 6.53 -10.63 -7.38
CA ARG A 118 6.12 -11.11 -8.70
C ARG A 118 4.71 -11.70 -8.71
N ASP A 119 4.40 -12.50 -7.70
CA ASP A 119 3.13 -13.22 -7.59
C ASP A 119 2.07 -12.47 -6.78
N ILE A 120 2.37 -11.24 -6.31
CA ILE A 120 1.39 -10.41 -5.61
C ILE A 120 0.37 -9.86 -6.60
N VAL A 121 -0.78 -10.49 -6.62
CA VAL A 121 -2.03 -10.17 -7.34
C VAL A 121 -1.82 -9.75 -8.80
N GLY A 122 -1.43 -8.50 -9.07
CA GLY A 122 -1.25 -7.95 -10.42
C GLY A 122 -0.61 -6.56 -10.39
N THR A 123 -0.17 -6.09 -11.55
CA THR A 123 0.56 -4.83 -11.70
C THR A 123 -0.22 -3.63 -11.11
N GLN A 124 -1.55 -3.55 -11.34
CA GLN A 124 -2.35 -2.45 -10.79
C GLN A 124 -2.34 -2.44 -9.26
N PHE A 125 -2.35 -3.62 -8.63
CA PHE A 125 -2.25 -3.73 -7.18
C PHE A 125 -0.88 -3.25 -6.71
N ARG A 126 0.19 -3.75 -7.31
CA ARG A 126 1.57 -3.40 -6.94
C ARG A 126 1.89 -1.90 -7.15
N ASN A 127 1.25 -1.26 -8.13
CA ASN A 127 1.39 0.18 -8.36
C ASN A 127 0.67 1.05 -7.32
N LEU A 128 -0.17 0.49 -6.47
CA LEU A 128 -0.88 1.19 -5.39
C LEU A 128 -0.42 0.76 -4.01
N ALA A 129 -0.10 -0.51 -3.82
CA ALA A 129 0.38 -1.03 -2.54
C ALA A 129 1.72 -0.39 -2.17
N SER A 130 1.81 0.22 -1.00
CA SER A 130 3.02 0.88 -0.52
C SER A 130 3.82 0.01 0.44
N VAL A 131 5.13 0.21 0.47
CA VAL A 131 6.06 -0.49 1.37
C VAL A 131 5.69 -0.23 2.82
N GLY A 132 5.46 1.03 3.21
CA GLY A 132 5.05 1.37 4.57
C GLY A 132 3.71 0.76 4.96
N GLY A 133 2.76 0.68 4.02
CA GLY A 133 1.48 0.00 4.25
C GLY A 133 1.64 -1.50 4.50
N SER A 134 2.56 -2.16 3.77
CA SER A 134 2.87 -3.59 3.94
C SER A 134 3.52 -3.86 5.30
N LEU A 135 4.45 -3.01 5.74
CA LEU A 135 5.07 -3.10 7.06
C LEU A 135 4.07 -2.85 8.19
N TYR A 136 3.28 -1.79 8.08
CA TYR A 136 2.28 -1.43 9.08
C TYR A 136 1.20 -2.49 9.27
N ALA A 137 0.79 -3.15 8.19
CA ALA A 137 -0.24 -4.18 8.22
C ALA A 137 0.16 -5.42 9.04
N ARG A 138 1.44 -5.68 9.23
CA ARG A 138 1.99 -6.78 10.05
C ARG A 138 1.37 -8.14 9.71
N MET A 139 1.08 -8.38 8.43
CA MET A 139 0.51 -9.64 7.99
C MET A 139 1.58 -10.73 8.00
N GLY A 140 1.37 -11.81 8.73
CA GLY A 140 2.32 -12.92 8.86
C GLY A 140 2.62 -13.67 7.55
N PHE A 141 1.85 -13.42 6.50
CA PHE A 141 2.05 -13.95 5.15
C PHE A 141 2.60 -12.91 4.16
N SER A 142 3.13 -11.79 4.65
CA SER A 142 3.62 -10.71 3.77
C SER A 142 4.97 -11.07 3.15
N ASP A 143 4.99 -11.33 1.85
CA ASP A 143 6.21 -11.56 1.08
C ASP A 143 7.18 -10.37 1.18
N ILE A 144 6.62 -9.14 1.26
CA ILE A 144 7.41 -7.92 1.42
C ILE A 144 8.15 -7.90 2.75
N VAL A 145 7.47 -8.22 3.85
CA VAL A 145 8.10 -8.28 5.17
C VAL A 145 9.16 -9.37 5.17
N THR A 146 8.88 -10.53 4.60
CA THR A 146 9.83 -11.65 4.48
C THR A 146 11.08 -11.25 3.69
N ALA A 147 10.93 -10.56 2.56
CA ALA A 147 12.06 -10.08 1.77
C ALA A 147 12.91 -9.06 2.54
N LEU A 148 12.26 -8.12 3.25
CA LEU A 148 12.94 -7.11 4.07
C LEU A 148 13.64 -7.73 5.29
N LEU A 149 13.09 -8.81 5.86
CA LEU A 149 13.73 -9.56 6.95
C LEU A 149 14.99 -10.33 6.50
N ALA A 150 15.08 -10.67 5.22
CA ALA A 150 16.27 -11.30 4.64
C ALA A 150 17.39 -10.29 4.30
N LEU A 151 17.08 -9.00 4.35
CA LEU A 151 18.01 -7.88 4.17
C LEU A 151 18.29 -7.25 5.53
N ASP A 152 19.43 -6.60 5.67
CA ASP A 152 19.76 -5.83 6.88
C ASP A 152 18.94 -4.53 6.89
N THR A 153 17.70 -4.63 7.39
CA THR A 153 16.69 -3.58 7.27
C THR A 153 16.41 -2.92 8.61
N GLU A 154 16.44 -1.60 8.59
CA GLU A 154 15.99 -0.75 9.68
C GLU A 154 14.75 0.04 9.28
N VAL A 155 13.93 0.39 10.26
CA VAL A 155 12.73 1.23 10.09
C VAL A 155 12.91 2.53 10.85
N GLU A 156 12.81 3.65 10.13
CA GLU A 156 12.80 4.99 10.73
C GLU A 156 11.37 5.43 10.98
N LEU A 157 11.04 5.70 12.25
CA LEU A 157 9.73 6.13 12.69
C LEU A 157 9.77 7.58 13.16
N GLU A 158 8.84 8.39 12.66
CA GLU A 158 8.67 9.76 13.14
C GLU A 158 8.36 9.75 14.65
N GLY A 159 9.17 10.46 15.43
CA GLY A 159 9.04 10.55 16.89
C GLY A 159 9.62 9.38 17.70
N ALA A 160 10.02 8.27 17.08
CA ALA A 160 10.62 7.13 17.78
C ALA A 160 12.06 6.81 17.30
N GLY A 161 12.49 7.40 16.17
CA GLY A 161 13.82 7.18 15.62
C GLY A 161 13.93 5.88 14.82
N THR A 162 15.16 5.41 14.63
CA THR A 162 15.50 4.23 13.84
C THR A 162 15.61 2.99 14.70
N MET A 163 15.08 1.88 14.23
CA MET A 163 15.15 0.58 14.89
C MET A 163 15.24 -0.55 13.86
N PRO A 164 15.86 -1.70 14.19
CA PRO A 164 15.85 -2.86 13.32
C PRO A 164 14.43 -3.38 13.11
N ILE A 165 14.18 -3.99 11.96
CA ILE A 165 12.85 -4.57 11.64
C ILE A 165 12.55 -5.80 12.52
N ILE A 166 13.61 -6.48 13.00
CA ILE A 166 13.54 -7.55 14.01
C ILE A 166 14.09 -6.98 15.31
N PRO A 167 13.39 -7.14 16.45
CA PRO A 167 13.88 -6.72 17.75
C PRO A 167 15.02 -7.62 18.25
#